data_006ab1d94da3b68e1e8b74b81b446e75
#
_entry.id   006ab1d94da3b68e1e8b74b81b446e75
#
_cell.length_a   1.000
_cell.length_b   1.000
_cell.length_c   1.000
_cell.angle_alpha   90.00
_cell.angle_beta   90.00
_cell.angle_gamma   90.00
#
_symmetry.space_group_name_H-M   'P 1'
#
loop_
_entity.id
_entity.type
_entity.pdbx_description
1 polymer ?
#
loop_
_entity_poly.entity_id
_entity_poly.type
_entity_poly.pdbx_seq_one_letter_code
_entity_poly.pdbx_strand_id
1 'polypeptide(L)'
;MLAVSGTANGAPADSKHELTVGVKVAPPFVIDDHGRYRGLAIDLWEEAAADHGWTFHYRPYDLDGLLDAVDDGEVDVGLGAITATAAREQRMDFSHILTSSGLSVAVRSDQTAGWLAVAQALVSPAFLKVIATLSGLLLAIGFGVWLVERRDNPEQFGCGARGVFSGFWWAMVTMTTVGYGDVAPRTVPGRLIGMAWMLTALIVVSFFTASITSALTVGQLSQRVRSADDLASLRVGSLTDGTSAAWLRSRQLDYRPFGQLDQALAALAGGQIDAVVYDAPLLRYDIAQHFAGRLQVLPLVLARQDYAFALPRQSPLRQDINTSLLRRINRGDWHERLRRYFGNAGAGR
;
A
#
# COMPACT_ATOMS: atom_id res chain seq x y z
N MET A 1 -52.13 35.08 60.39
CA MET A 1 -51.03 34.17 60.32
C MET A 1 -51.39 33.12 59.28
N LEU A 2 -51.03 33.37 57.99
CA LEU A 2 -51.33 32.49 56.88
C LEU A 2 -50.05 31.84 56.45
N ALA A 3 -49.92 30.52 56.56
CA ALA A 3 -48.79 29.74 56.10
C ALA A 3 -48.97 29.43 54.60
N VAL A 4 -48.06 29.92 53.75
CA VAL A 4 -47.97 29.58 52.31
C VAL A 4 -47.11 28.35 52.18
N SER A 5 -47.70 27.21 51.89
CA SER A 5 -47.00 25.98 51.52
C SER A 5 -46.56 26.07 50.08
N GLY A 6 -45.27 26.29 49.85
CA GLY A 6 -44.64 26.22 48.52
C GLY A 6 -44.49 24.76 48.10
N THR A 7 -45.24 24.34 47.08
CA THR A 7 -45.01 23.09 46.38
C THR A 7 -43.79 23.25 45.46
N ALA A 8 -42.69 22.58 45.83
CA ALA A 8 -41.55 22.41 44.94
C ALA A 8 -41.96 21.53 43.75
N ASN A 9 -42.12 22.15 42.61
CA ASN A 9 -42.33 21.48 41.32
C ASN A 9 -40.98 20.83 40.93
N GLY A 10 -40.86 19.54 41.20
CA GLY A 10 -39.73 18.72 40.68
C GLY A 10 -39.77 18.73 39.16
N ALA A 11 -38.77 19.34 38.55
CA ALA A 11 -38.55 19.20 37.10
C ALA A 11 -38.51 17.71 36.75
N PRO A 12 -39.17 17.30 35.66
CA PRO A 12 -39.06 15.90 35.19
C PRO A 12 -37.59 15.59 34.94
N ALA A 13 -37.14 14.47 35.51
CA ALA A 13 -35.84 13.92 35.20
C ALA A 13 -35.79 13.74 33.65
N ASP A 14 -34.85 14.44 33.02
CA ASP A 14 -34.54 14.34 31.62
C ASP A 14 -34.31 12.86 31.31
N SER A 15 -35.25 12.22 30.65
CA SER A 15 -35.11 10.85 30.19
C SER A 15 -33.97 10.89 29.17
N LYS A 16 -32.77 10.49 29.61
CA LYS A 16 -31.63 10.35 28.69
C LYS A 16 -32.08 9.50 27.52
N HIS A 17 -32.32 10.15 26.39
CA HIS A 17 -32.70 9.46 25.15
C HIS A 17 -31.57 8.50 24.81
N GLU A 18 -31.85 7.21 24.75
CA GLU A 18 -30.89 6.20 24.33
C GLU A 18 -30.63 6.36 22.83
N LEU A 19 -29.39 6.59 22.44
CA LEU A 19 -29.01 6.82 21.05
C LEU A 19 -29.04 5.51 20.26
N THR A 20 -29.57 5.57 19.06
CA THR A 20 -29.51 4.46 18.07
C THR A 20 -28.31 4.67 17.17
N VAL A 21 -27.35 3.74 17.21
CA VAL A 21 -26.12 3.78 16.41
C VAL A 21 -26.18 2.73 15.33
N GLY A 22 -26.34 3.18 14.09
CA GLY A 22 -26.30 2.31 12.94
C GLY A 22 -24.88 1.87 12.63
N VAL A 23 -24.66 0.57 12.41
CA VAL A 23 -23.34 0.02 12.10
C VAL A 23 -23.35 -0.75 10.79
N LYS A 24 -22.38 -0.45 9.92
CA LYS A 24 -22.07 -1.27 8.75
C LYS A 24 -20.76 -2.00 8.98
N VAL A 25 -20.79 -3.32 8.94
CA VAL A 25 -19.57 -4.15 9.04
C VAL A 25 -18.62 -3.81 7.88
N ALA A 26 -17.45 -3.31 8.22
CA ALA A 26 -16.41 -2.88 7.29
C ALA A 26 -15.03 -2.93 7.99
N PRO A 27 -14.41 -4.12 8.11
CA PRO A 27 -13.12 -4.24 8.78
C PRO A 27 -12.03 -3.40 8.09
N PRO A 28 -11.13 -2.74 8.82
CA PRO A 28 -10.96 -2.74 10.28
C PRO A 28 -11.71 -1.61 11.02
N PHE A 29 -12.62 -0.87 10.36
CA PHE A 29 -13.39 0.20 10.99
C PHE A 29 -14.49 -0.35 11.92
N VAL A 30 -15.26 -1.29 11.43
CA VAL A 30 -16.28 -2.03 12.19
C VAL A 30 -16.12 -3.51 11.89
N ILE A 31 -15.82 -4.28 12.92
CA ILE A 31 -15.65 -5.74 12.91
C ILE A 31 -16.78 -6.31 13.76
N ASP A 32 -17.54 -7.25 13.22
CA ASP A 32 -18.51 -8.02 13.99
C ASP A 32 -17.84 -9.30 14.54
N ASP A 33 -17.81 -9.42 15.85
CA ASP A 33 -17.33 -10.59 16.56
C ASP A 33 -18.53 -11.21 17.35
N HIS A 34 -19.35 -11.96 16.60
CA HIS A 34 -20.53 -12.64 17.12
C HIS A 34 -21.54 -11.69 17.85
N GLY A 35 -21.83 -10.56 17.23
CA GLY A 35 -22.73 -9.55 17.75
C GLY A 35 -22.05 -8.54 18.70
N ARG A 36 -20.76 -8.67 18.96
CA ARG A 36 -19.95 -7.65 19.62
C ARG A 36 -19.17 -6.87 18.58
N TYR A 37 -19.43 -5.60 18.47
CA TYR A 37 -18.72 -4.73 17.52
C TYR A 37 -17.41 -4.22 18.11
N ARG A 38 -16.38 -4.14 17.29
CA ARG A 38 -15.06 -3.59 17.61
C ARG A 38 -14.45 -2.94 16.35
N GLY A 39 -13.37 -2.18 16.48
CA GLY A 39 -12.69 -1.56 15.36
C GLY A 39 -12.50 -0.07 15.55
N LEU A 40 -11.79 0.58 14.62
CA LEU A 40 -11.42 1.99 14.78
C LEU A 40 -12.63 2.91 14.98
N ALA A 41 -13.69 2.72 14.19
CA ALA A 41 -14.89 3.55 14.27
C ALA A 41 -15.67 3.31 15.56
N ILE A 42 -15.73 2.06 16.02
CA ILE A 42 -16.38 1.67 17.26
C ILE A 42 -15.65 2.26 18.46
N ASP A 43 -14.34 2.07 18.54
CA ASP A 43 -13.54 2.61 19.66
C ASP A 43 -13.67 4.13 19.77
N LEU A 44 -13.62 4.84 18.63
CA LEU A 44 -13.76 6.30 18.63
C LEU A 44 -15.15 6.76 19.05
N TRP A 45 -16.19 6.02 18.65
CA TRP A 45 -17.55 6.29 19.07
C TRP A 45 -17.76 6.03 20.56
N GLU A 46 -17.34 4.86 21.06
CA GLU A 46 -17.48 4.50 22.48
C GLU A 46 -16.75 5.49 23.40
N GLU A 47 -15.58 5.94 22.98
CA GLU A 47 -14.86 6.98 23.71
C GLU A 47 -15.59 8.34 23.66
N ALA A 48 -16.19 8.72 22.54
CA ALA A 48 -16.98 9.94 22.45
C ALA A 48 -18.24 9.85 23.29
N ALA A 49 -18.93 8.71 23.28
CA ALA A 49 -20.09 8.46 24.11
C ALA A 49 -19.76 8.50 25.62
N ALA A 50 -18.61 7.95 26.00
CA ALA A 50 -18.12 8.00 27.38
C ALA A 50 -17.80 9.43 27.84
N ASP A 51 -17.20 10.27 26.99
CA ASP A 51 -16.90 11.70 27.30
C ASP A 51 -18.17 12.48 27.67
N HIS A 52 -19.31 12.14 27.06
CA HIS A 52 -20.58 12.85 27.21
C HIS A 52 -21.63 12.07 28.06
N GLY A 53 -21.29 10.85 28.48
CA GLY A 53 -22.18 10.00 29.27
C GLY A 53 -23.43 9.56 28.52
N TRP A 54 -23.32 9.37 27.19
CA TRP A 54 -24.43 8.88 26.36
C TRP A 54 -24.62 7.38 26.53
N THR A 55 -25.89 6.97 26.55
CA THR A 55 -26.31 5.57 26.45
C THR A 55 -26.71 5.29 25.03
N PHE A 56 -26.38 4.14 24.48
CA PHE A 56 -26.66 3.80 23.09
C PHE A 56 -26.76 2.29 22.89
N HIS A 57 -27.36 1.91 21.76
CA HIS A 57 -27.37 0.54 21.25
C HIS A 57 -27.00 0.51 19.78
N TYR A 58 -26.39 -0.60 19.33
CA TYR A 58 -26.01 -0.80 17.94
C TYR A 58 -27.09 -1.51 17.15
N ARG A 59 -27.32 -1.05 15.90
CA ARG A 59 -28.22 -1.66 14.92
C ARG A 59 -27.48 -1.90 13.62
N PRO A 60 -27.40 -3.16 13.10
CA PRO A 60 -26.68 -3.48 11.88
C PRO A 60 -27.47 -3.08 10.62
N TYR A 61 -26.73 -2.62 9.61
CA TYR A 61 -27.24 -2.26 8.30
C TYR A 61 -26.24 -2.64 7.21
N ASP A 62 -26.69 -2.76 5.97
CA ASP A 62 -25.85 -2.61 4.78
C ASP A 62 -25.55 -1.12 4.51
N LEU A 63 -24.79 -0.81 3.44
CA LEU A 63 -24.36 0.59 3.22
C LEU A 63 -25.54 1.51 2.90
N ASP A 64 -26.40 1.11 1.95
CA ASP A 64 -27.48 1.95 1.48
C ASP A 64 -28.57 2.09 2.55
N GLY A 65 -28.93 1.00 3.22
CA GLY A 65 -29.83 1.04 4.36
C GLY A 65 -29.34 1.89 5.52
N LEU A 66 -28.00 1.91 5.78
CA LEU A 66 -27.43 2.79 6.80
C LEU A 66 -27.54 4.27 6.39
N LEU A 67 -27.21 4.59 5.15
CA LEU A 67 -27.29 5.97 4.65
C LEU A 67 -28.73 6.48 4.62
N ASP A 68 -29.68 5.65 4.25
CA ASP A 68 -31.10 5.99 4.27
C ASP A 68 -31.62 6.15 5.70
N ALA A 69 -31.26 5.25 6.63
CA ALA A 69 -31.62 5.36 8.04
C ALA A 69 -31.05 6.62 8.72
N VAL A 70 -29.85 7.09 8.29
CA VAL A 70 -29.30 8.37 8.74
C VAL A 70 -30.06 9.55 8.16
N ASP A 71 -30.38 9.53 6.86
CA ASP A 71 -31.11 10.60 6.17
C ASP A 71 -32.52 10.77 6.74
N ASP A 72 -33.20 9.67 7.03
CA ASP A 72 -34.55 9.63 7.61
C ASP A 72 -34.56 9.91 9.14
N GLY A 73 -33.39 9.98 9.78
CA GLY A 73 -33.28 10.19 11.22
C GLY A 73 -33.70 8.99 12.08
N GLU A 74 -33.73 7.78 11.50
CA GLU A 74 -34.00 6.54 12.24
C GLU A 74 -32.81 6.13 13.14
N VAL A 75 -31.59 6.57 12.79
CA VAL A 75 -30.36 6.42 13.58
C VAL A 75 -29.74 7.78 13.85
N ASP A 76 -29.19 7.93 15.04
CA ASP A 76 -28.54 9.19 15.47
C ASP A 76 -27.13 9.33 14.90
N VAL A 77 -26.43 8.20 14.67
CA VAL A 77 -25.07 8.15 14.14
C VAL A 77 -24.87 6.89 13.33
N GLY A 78 -24.29 7.01 12.14
CA GLY A 78 -23.89 5.90 11.29
C GLY A 78 -22.37 5.66 11.35
N LEU A 79 -21.97 4.43 11.68
CA LEU A 79 -20.58 3.98 11.81
C LEU A 79 -20.22 2.96 10.72
N GLY A 80 -19.03 3.11 10.14
CA GLY A 80 -18.52 2.21 9.12
C GLY A 80 -17.28 2.79 8.43
N ALA A 81 -16.91 2.22 7.30
CA ALA A 81 -16.02 2.87 6.33
C ALA A 81 -16.84 3.80 5.42
N ILE A 82 -17.44 4.85 5.99
CA ILE A 82 -18.31 5.76 5.28
C ILE A 82 -17.50 6.94 4.75
N THR A 83 -17.38 7.04 3.44
CA THR A 83 -16.67 8.16 2.80
C THR A 83 -17.59 9.37 2.74
N ALA A 84 -17.12 10.51 3.24
CA ALA A 84 -17.76 11.81 3.03
C ALA A 84 -17.60 12.21 1.56
N THR A 85 -18.71 12.34 0.85
CA THR A 85 -18.76 12.77 -0.55
C THR A 85 -19.73 13.93 -0.72
N ALA A 86 -19.50 14.78 -1.75
CA ALA A 86 -20.39 15.91 -2.01
C ALA A 86 -21.87 15.52 -2.18
N ALA A 87 -22.14 14.35 -2.79
CA ALA A 87 -23.50 13.86 -2.96
C ALA A 87 -24.15 13.44 -1.62
N ARG A 88 -23.37 12.83 -0.71
CA ARG A 88 -23.86 12.45 0.61
C ARG A 88 -24.02 13.66 1.54
N GLU A 89 -23.10 14.64 1.47
CA GLU A 89 -23.16 15.89 2.24
C GLU A 89 -24.44 16.71 1.92
N GLN A 90 -25.05 16.50 0.75
CA GLN A 90 -26.36 17.11 0.42
C GLN A 90 -27.53 16.50 1.18
N ARG A 91 -27.40 15.26 1.65
CA ARG A 91 -28.45 14.49 2.33
C ARG A 91 -28.27 14.43 3.84
N MET A 92 -27.02 14.37 4.32
CA MET A 92 -26.66 14.17 5.71
C MET A 92 -25.43 15.01 6.09
N ASP A 93 -25.17 15.16 7.38
CA ASP A 93 -23.96 15.78 7.90
C ASP A 93 -22.89 14.71 8.18
N PHE A 94 -21.64 15.15 8.22
CA PHE A 94 -20.51 14.30 8.62
C PHE A 94 -19.77 14.86 9.83
N SER A 95 -19.17 13.97 10.60
CA SER A 95 -18.19 14.34 11.62
C SER A 95 -16.90 14.86 10.99
N HIS A 96 -15.94 15.28 11.81
CA HIS A 96 -14.55 15.39 11.37
C HIS A 96 -14.05 14.05 10.82
N ILE A 97 -13.14 14.15 9.85
CA ILE A 97 -12.53 12.98 9.19
C ILE A 97 -11.73 12.19 10.23
N LEU A 98 -12.05 10.89 10.34
CA LEU A 98 -11.35 9.96 11.23
C LEU A 98 -9.96 9.62 10.67
N THR A 99 -9.92 9.30 9.39
CA THR A 99 -8.70 9.00 8.64
C THR A 99 -8.96 9.14 7.14
N SER A 100 -7.90 9.41 6.40
CA SER A 100 -7.93 9.47 4.94
C SER A 100 -7.18 8.29 4.35
N SER A 101 -7.70 7.73 3.28
CA SER A 101 -7.08 6.68 2.49
C SER A 101 -7.46 6.85 1.02
N GLY A 102 -7.64 5.77 0.28
CA GLY A 102 -8.09 5.85 -1.10
C GLY A 102 -8.58 4.54 -1.66
N LEU A 103 -9.23 4.63 -2.82
CA LEU A 103 -9.49 3.47 -3.66
C LEU A 103 -8.16 2.94 -4.20
N SER A 104 -8.00 1.64 -4.17
CA SER A 104 -6.82 0.95 -4.68
C SER A 104 -7.23 -0.30 -5.46
N VAL A 105 -6.24 -1.00 -5.96
CA VAL A 105 -6.43 -2.18 -6.80
C VAL A 105 -5.80 -3.38 -6.11
N ALA A 106 -6.57 -4.43 -5.90
CA ALA A 106 -6.05 -5.74 -5.55
C ALA A 106 -5.87 -6.58 -6.81
N VAL A 107 -4.75 -7.29 -6.88
CA VAL A 107 -4.39 -8.22 -7.97
C VAL A 107 -3.87 -9.52 -7.38
N ARG A 108 -3.80 -10.57 -8.22
CA ARG A 108 -3.12 -11.80 -7.81
C ARG A 108 -1.63 -11.52 -7.57
N SER A 109 -1.12 -12.08 -6.49
CA SER A 109 0.32 -12.11 -6.24
C SER A 109 0.92 -13.17 -7.15
N ASP A 110 1.71 -12.74 -8.14
CA ASP A 110 2.47 -13.67 -8.98
C ASP A 110 3.60 -14.29 -8.15
N GLN A 111 3.26 -15.19 -7.24
CA GLN A 111 4.25 -15.98 -6.48
C GLN A 111 4.99 -17.04 -7.33
N THR A 112 4.90 -16.97 -8.65
CA THR A 112 5.79 -17.76 -9.53
C THR A 112 7.24 -17.29 -9.51
N ALA A 113 7.56 -16.40 -8.58
CA ALA A 113 8.88 -15.83 -8.39
C ALA A 113 9.77 -16.66 -7.47
N GLY A 114 9.69 -17.93 -7.61
CA GLY A 114 10.73 -18.82 -7.12
C GLY A 114 12.00 -18.69 -7.96
N TRP A 115 12.99 -19.52 -7.67
CA TRP A 115 14.25 -19.66 -8.43
C TRP A 115 14.06 -19.70 -9.97
N LEU A 116 12.88 -20.12 -10.47
CA LEU A 116 12.57 -20.17 -11.91
C LEU A 116 12.51 -18.77 -12.54
N ALA A 117 11.92 -17.78 -11.86
CA ALA A 117 11.90 -16.40 -12.35
C ALA A 117 13.29 -15.77 -12.31
N VAL A 118 14.09 -16.08 -11.28
CA VAL A 118 15.50 -15.69 -11.23
C VAL A 118 16.26 -16.32 -12.37
N ALA A 119 16.07 -17.62 -12.63
CA ALA A 119 16.71 -18.31 -13.73
C ALA A 119 16.29 -17.72 -15.10
N GLN A 120 15.01 -17.42 -15.31
CA GLN A 120 14.52 -16.74 -16.53
C GLN A 120 15.09 -15.33 -16.67
N ALA A 121 15.22 -14.58 -15.59
CA ALA A 121 15.85 -13.25 -15.60
C ALA A 121 17.32 -13.34 -16.02
N LEU A 122 18.06 -14.33 -15.56
CA LEU A 122 19.46 -14.57 -15.92
C LEU A 122 19.67 -14.95 -17.40
N VAL A 123 18.67 -15.55 -18.05
CA VAL A 123 18.71 -15.93 -19.47
C VAL A 123 18.05 -14.85 -20.36
N SER A 124 17.53 -13.78 -19.76
CA SER A 124 16.85 -12.72 -20.51
C SER A 124 17.78 -12.02 -21.50
N PRO A 125 17.31 -11.60 -22.70
CA PRO A 125 18.13 -10.87 -23.67
C PRO A 125 18.74 -9.58 -23.09
N ALA A 126 18.04 -8.94 -22.15
CA ALA A 126 18.53 -7.76 -21.45
C ALA A 126 19.74 -8.08 -20.57
N PHE A 127 19.68 -9.16 -19.79
CA PHE A 127 20.78 -9.59 -18.93
C PHE A 127 21.98 -10.06 -19.77
N LEU A 128 21.75 -10.82 -20.83
CA LEU A 128 22.81 -11.25 -21.75
C LEU A 128 23.51 -10.05 -22.41
N LYS A 129 22.78 -9.00 -22.76
CA LYS A 129 23.39 -7.74 -23.25
C LYS A 129 24.30 -7.10 -22.21
N VAL A 130 23.88 -7.06 -20.94
CA VAL A 130 24.71 -6.51 -19.85
C VAL A 130 26.00 -7.33 -19.69
N ILE A 131 25.89 -8.66 -19.67
CA ILE A 131 27.06 -9.56 -19.57
C ILE A 131 27.99 -9.37 -20.79
N ALA A 132 27.43 -9.30 -22.00
CA ALA A 132 28.23 -9.07 -23.21
C ALA A 132 28.97 -7.73 -23.19
N THR A 133 28.28 -6.66 -22.74
CA THR A 133 28.88 -5.32 -22.59
C THR A 133 30.00 -5.32 -21.55
N LEU A 134 29.76 -5.96 -20.40
CA LEU A 134 30.76 -6.08 -19.35
C LEU A 134 31.98 -6.89 -19.81
N SER A 135 31.74 -8.01 -20.49
CA SER A 135 32.82 -8.83 -21.07
C SER A 135 33.63 -8.06 -22.11
N GLY A 136 32.95 -7.28 -22.95
CA GLY A 136 33.60 -6.41 -23.91
C GLY A 136 34.47 -5.33 -23.26
N LEU A 137 33.99 -4.72 -22.17
CA LEU A 137 34.75 -3.75 -21.39
C LEU A 137 35.99 -4.38 -20.74
N LEU A 138 35.83 -5.56 -20.12
CA LEU A 138 36.94 -6.32 -19.54
C LEU A 138 38.02 -6.68 -20.57
N LEU A 139 37.57 -7.12 -21.76
CA LEU A 139 38.48 -7.40 -22.88
C LEU A 139 39.22 -6.14 -23.36
N ALA A 140 38.53 -5.00 -23.47
CA ALA A 140 39.11 -3.74 -23.90
C ALA A 140 40.20 -3.26 -22.90
N ILE A 141 39.89 -3.27 -21.61
CA ILE A 141 40.85 -2.89 -20.56
C ILE A 141 42.03 -3.88 -20.47
N GLY A 142 41.71 -5.19 -20.47
CA GLY A 142 42.74 -6.24 -20.45
C GLY A 142 43.67 -6.17 -21.66
N PHE A 143 43.13 -5.90 -22.83
CA PHE A 143 43.91 -5.69 -24.07
C PHE A 143 44.79 -4.44 -23.97
N GLY A 144 44.24 -3.33 -23.44
CA GLY A 144 45.02 -2.11 -23.20
C GLY A 144 46.20 -2.31 -22.27
N VAL A 145 46.00 -2.98 -21.15
CA VAL A 145 47.08 -3.33 -20.21
C VAL A 145 48.08 -4.26 -20.85
N TRP A 146 47.64 -5.33 -21.53
CA TRP A 146 48.51 -6.23 -22.27
C TRP A 146 49.36 -5.51 -23.30
N LEU A 147 48.82 -4.59 -24.06
CA LEU A 147 49.52 -3.85 -25.10
C LEU A 147 50.72 -3.04 -24.56
N VAL A 148 50.53 -2.47 -23.35
CA VAL A 148 51.54 -1.67 -22.68
C VAL A 148 52.57 -2.56 -21.97
N GLU A 149 52.10 -3.65 -21.30
CA GLU A 149 52.96 -4.51 -20.47
C GLU A 149 53.77 -5.57 -21.27
N ARG A 150 53.32 -5.99 -22.44
CA ARG A 150 53.85 -7.15 -23.18
C ARG A 150 55.37 -7.10 -23.48
N ARG A 151 55.96 -5.89 -23.51
CA ARG A 151 57.38 -5.71 -23.80
C ARG A 151 58.23 -5.71 -22.51
N ASP A 152 57.74 -5.05 -21.51
CA ASP A 152 58.49 -4.78 -20.26
C ASP A 152 58.14 -5.80 -19.15
N ASN A 153 57.05 -6.57 -19.33
CA ASN A 153 56.61 -7.59 -18.37
C ASN A 153 56.17 -8.88 -19.10
N PRO A 154 57.07 -9.49 -19.91
CA PRO A 154 56.72 -10.66 -20.72
C PRO A 154 56.44 -11.92 -19.93
N GLU A 155 56.90 -12.01 -18.66
CA GLU A 155 56.67 -13.13 -17.78
C GLU A 155 55.16 -13.25 -17.40
N GLN A 156 54.49 -12.12 -17.19
CA GLN A 156 53.12 -12.08 -16.79
C GLN A 156 52.15 -11.78 -17.96
N PHE A 157 52.58 -10.92 -18.90
CA PHE A 157 51.79 -10.50 -20.07
C PHE A 157 52.46 -10.94 -21.40
N GLY A 158 52.84 -12.20 -21.49
CA GLY A 158 53.53 -12.76 -22.64
C GLY A 158 52.91 -12.47 -24.03
N CYS A 159 53.55 -12.95 -25.11
CA CYS A 159 53.08 -12.69 -26.46
C CYS A 159 51.84 -13.53 -26.84
N GLY A 160 51.03 -13.00 -27.78
CA GLY A 160 49.91 -13.70 -28.37
C GLY A 160 48.66 -13.85 -27.47
N ALA A 161 47.88 -14.85 -27.78
CA ALA A 161 46.56 -15.04 -27.11
C ALA A 161 46.67 -15.27 -25.59
N ARG A 162 47.74 -15.90 -25.11
CA ARG A 162 47.97 -16.11 -23.66
C ARG A 162 48.17 -14.78 -22.96
N GLY A 163 48.95 -13.86 -23.52
CA GLY A 163 49.13 -12.54 -22.91
C GLY A 163 47.88 -11.70 -22.87
N VAL A 164 47.07 -11.75 -23.92
CA VAL A 164 45.76 -11.09 -23.95
C VAL A 164 44.83 -11.68 -22.87
N PHE A 165 44.83 -13.01 -22.73
CA PHE A 165 44.06 -13.66 -21.67
C PHE A 165 44.55 -13.27 -20.26
N SER A 166 45.86 -13.13 -20.06
CA SER A 166 46.42 -12.64 -18.78
C SER A 166 45.90 -11.21 -18.48
N GLY A 167 45.84 -10.33 -19.47
CA GLY A 167 45.26 -9.01 -19.31
C GLY A 167 43.78 -9.04 -18.94
N PHE A 168 43.01 -9.85 -19.64
CA PHE A 168 41.58 -10.06 -19.33
C PHE A 168 41.40 -10.63 -17.91
N TRP A 169 42.17 -11.66 -17.55
CA TRP A 169 42.17 -12.25 -16.22
C TRP A 169 42.46 -11.21 -15.14
N TRP A 170 43.53 -10.41 -15.31
CA TRP A 170 43.89 -9.34 -14.40
C TRP A 170 42.72 -8.31 -14.26
N ALA A 171 42.10 -7.87 -15.35
CA ALA A 171 41.01 -6.92 -15.32
C ALA A 171 39.80 -7.49 -14.54
N MET A 172 39.49 -8.77 -14.75
CA MET A 172 38.40 -9.47 -14.05
C MET A 172 38.65 -9.63 -12.58
N VAL A 173 39.85 -10.11 -12.17
CA VAL A 173 40.25 -10.30 -10.77
C VAL A 173 40.27 -8.97 -10.02
N THR A 174 40.71 -7.90 -10.69
CA THR A 174 40.71 -6.54 -10.13
C THR A 174 39.28 -6.02 -9.94
N MET A 175 38.38 -6.20 -10.94
CA MET A 175 37.00 -5.79 -10.84
C MET A 175 36.25 -6.49 -9.71
N THR A 176 36.49 -7.79 -9.53
CA THR A 176 35.87 -8.59 -8.44
C THR A 176 36.49 -8.37 -7.08
N THR A 177 37.50 -7.50 -6.98
CA THR A 177 38.26 -7.18 -5.74
C THR A 177 38.94 -8.38 -5.07
N VAL A 178 39.12 -9.49 -5.79
CA VAL A 178 39.81 -10.70 -5.28
C VAL A 178 41.31 -10.48 -5.17
N GLY A 179 41.93 -9.93 -6.22
CA GLY A 179 43.33 -9.48 -6.19
C GLY A 179 44.35 -10.58 -5.85
N TYR A 180 44.37 -11.70 -6.60
CA TYR A 180 45.31 -12.80 -6.35
C TYR A 180 46.82 -12.37 -6.36
N GLY A 181 47.15 -11.28 -7.08
CA GLY A 181 48.51 -10.79 -7.19
C GLY A 181 49.45 -11.61 -8.07
N ASP A 182 48.92 -12.59 -8.78
CA ASP A 182 49.61 -13.44 -9.74
C ASP A 182 49.99 -12.71 -11.03
N VAL A 183 49.18 -11.76 -11.46
CA VAL A 183 49.39 -10.88 -12.60
C VAL A 183 49.11 -9.44 -12.18
N ALA A 184 50.06 -8.53 -12.45
CA ALA A 184 49.90 -7.10 -12.15
C ALA A 184 50.74 -6.21 -13.07
N PRO A 185 50.29 -5.01 -13.46
CA PRO A 185 51.04 -4.04 -14.23
C PRO A 185 52.29 -3.56 -13.47
N ARG A 186 53.45 -3.60 -14.15
CA ARG A 186 54.72 -3.11 -13.61
C ARG A 186 55.13 -1.77 -14.19
N THR A 187 54.72 -1.46 -15.42
CA THR A 187 55.05 -0.20 -16.09
C THR A 187 54.24 0.97 -15.54
N VAL A 188 54.77 2.19 -15.61
CA VAL A 188 54.06 3.40 -15.20
C VAL A 188 52.73 3.58 -15.97
N PRO A 189 52.70 3.47 -17.32
CA PRO A 189 51.42 3.56 -18.05
C PRO A 189 50.45 2.45 -17.69
N GLY A 190 50.88 1.22 -17.48
CA GLY A 190 50.04 0.10 -17.05
C GLY A 190 49.41 0.35 -15.67
N ARG A 191 50.19 0.92 -14.74
CA ARG A 191 49.67 1.31 -13.40
C ARG A 191 48.65 2.45 -13.48
N LEU A 192 48.82 3.43 -14.38
CA LEU A 192 47.86 4.50 -14.60
C LEU A 192 46.52 3.96 -15.14
N ILE A 193 46.57 3.05 -16.13
CA ILE A 193 45.40 2.35 -16.63
C ILE A 193 44.77 1.55 -15.49
N GLY A 194 45.57 0.88 -14.67
CA GLY A 194 45.10 0.11 -13.52
C GLY A 194 44.35 0.96 -12.48
N MET A 195 44.87 2.12 -12.13
CA MET A 195 44.23 3.04 -11.20
C MET A 195 42.87 3.53 -11.74
N ALA A 196 42.83 3.93 -13.01
CA ALA A 196 41.59 4.34 -13.66
C ALA A 196 40.57 3.19 -13.69
N TRP A 197 41.04 1.97 -14.01
CA TRP A 197 40.20 0.77 -13.99
C TRP A 197 39.63 0.43 -12.62
N MET A 198 40.44 0.48 -11.55
CA MET A 198 39.98 0.20 -10.18
C MET A 198 38.80 1.12 -9.77
N LEU A 199 38.91 2.43 -10.06
CA LEU A 199 37.83 3.37 -9.77
C LEU A 199 36.61 3.09 -10.62
N THR A 200 36.77 2.83 -11.93
CA THR A 200 35.68 2.51 -12.86
C THR A 200 34.99 1.20 -12.47
N ALA A 201 35.77 0.18 -12.10
CA ALA A 201 35.25 -1.13 -11.70
C ALA A 201 34.36 -1.03 -10.47
N LEU A 202 34.74 -0.22 -9.46
CA LEU A 202 33.93 0.02 -8.27
C LEU A 202 32.55 0.62 -8.62
N ILE A 203 32.52 1.59 -9.54
CA ILE A 203 31.27 2.20 -10.02
C ILE A 203 30.43 1.18 -10.78
N VAL A 204 31.06 0.40 -11.67
CA VAL A 204 30.35 -0.62 -12.48
C VAL A 204 29.72 -1.69 -11.59
N VAL A 205 30.44 -2.22 -10.61
CA VAL A 205 29.93 -3.24 -9.69
C VAL A 205 28.79 -2.67 -8.83
N SER A 206 28.93 -1.43 -8.34
CA SER A 206 27.89 -0.76 -7.55
C SER A 206 26.61 -0.57 -8.37
N PHE A 207 26.72 -0.11 -9.61
CA PHE A 207 25.59 0.05 -10.54
C PHE A 207 24.93 -1.30 -10.87
N PHE A 208 25.73 -2.33 -11.12
CA PHE A 208 25.25 -3.68 -11.41
C PHE A 208 24.46 -4.27 -10.23
N THR A 209 25.00 -4.14 -9.01
CA THR A 209 24.32 -4.60 -7.78
C THR A 209 23.00 -3.84 -7.57
N ALA A 210 23.01 -2.52 -7.73
CA ALA A 210 21.79 -1.71 -7.62
C ALA A 210 20.75 -2.10 -8.68
N SER A 211 21.19 -2.37 -9.92
CA SER A 211 20.30 -2.79 -11.02
C SER A 211 19.68 -4.16 -10.79
N ILE A 212 20.44 -5.13 -10.27
CA ILE A 212 19.92 -6.46 -9.92
C ILE A 212 18.92 -6.33 -8.77
N THR A 213 19.26 -5.59 -7.72
CA THR A 213 18.38 -5.38 -6.57
C THR A 213 17.08 -4.73 -7.02
N SER A 214 17.16 -3.68 -7.85
CA SER A 214 15.98 -3.03 -8.42
C SER A 214 15.13 -3.99 -9.26
N ALA A 215 15.76 -4.78 -10.15
CA ALA A 215 15.06 -5.74 -11.00
C ALA A 215 14.35 -6.84 -10.18
N LEU A 216 14.97 -7.33 -9.12
CA LEU A 216 14.39 -8.32 -8.22
C LEU A 216 13.28 -7.74 -7.34
N THR A 217 13.36 -6.46 -6.98
CA THR A 217 12.37 -5.80 -6.11
C THR A 217 11.18 -5.26 -6.88
N VAL A 218 11.39 -4.71 -8.07
CA VAL A 218 10.35 -4.04 -8.89
C VAL A 218 9.75 -4.98 -9.95
N GLY A 219 10.48 -5.99 -10.37
CA GLY A 219 10.17 -6.78 -11.58
C GLY A 219 9.00 -7.73 -11.47
N GLN A 220 8.40 -7.94 -10.31
CA GLN A 220 7.39 -8.99 -10.15
C GLN A 220 5.97 -8.50 -9.89
N LEU A 221 5.77 -7.24 -9.54
CA LEU A 221 4.53 -6.87 -8.87
C LEU A 221 3.66 -5.83 -9.57
N SER A 222 4.17 -5.08 -10.51
CA SER A 222 3.46 -3.89 -10.98
C SER A 222 3.38 -3.73 -12.50
N GLN A 223 3.65 -4.78 -13.27
CA GLN A 223 3.72 -4.60 -14.73
C GLN A 223 2.36 -4.45 -15.42
N ARG A 224 1.24 -4.83 -14.80
CA ARG A 224 -0.07 -4.80 -15.48
C ARG A 224 -0.95 -3.60 -15.13
N VAL A 225 -0.81 -3.00 -13.95
CA VAL A 225 -1.63 -1.86 -13.53
C VAL A 225 -0.75 -0.79 -12.90
N ARG A 226 -0.44 0.25 -13.64
CA ARG A 226 0.33 1.43 -13.19
C ARG A 226 -0.53 2.67 -13.07
N SER A 227 -1.66 2.68 -13.76
CA SER A 227 -2.60 3.79 -13.82
C SER A 227 -4.04 3.28 -13.88
N ALA A 228 -5.00 4.20 -13.74
CA ALA A 228 -6.41 3.91 -13.91
C ALA A 228 -6.75 3.40 -15.32
N ASP A 229 -6.03 3.87 -16.33
CA ASP A 229 -6.29 3.55 -17.74
C ASP A 229 -5.99 2.08 -18.06
N ASP A 230 -5.06 1.47 -17.32
CA ASP A 230 -4.72 0.05 -17.49
C ASP A 230 -5.87 -0.88 -17.11
N LEU A 231 -6.81 -0.40 -16.27
CA LEU A 231 -7.99 -1.16 -15.83
C LEU A 231 -8.94 -1.46 -16.99
N ALA A 232 -8.97 -0.64 -18.04
CA ALA A 232 -9.84 -0.83 -19.20
C ALA A 232 -9.57 -2.14 -19.96
N SER A 233 -8.36 -2.68 -19.83
CA SER A 233 -7.95 -3.94 -20.48
C SER A 233 -8.15 -5.18 -19.62
N LEU A 234 -8.63 -5.02 -18.38
CA LEU A 234 -8.73 -6.06 -17.38
C LEU A 234 -10.18 -6.38 -17.04
N ARG A 235 -10.44 -7.62 -16.60
CA ARG A 235 -11.71 -8.00 -16.00
C ARG A 235 -11.73 -7.49 -14.55
N VAL A 236 -12.30 -6.31 -14.36
CA VAL A 236 -12.36 -5.64 -13.06
C VAL A 236 -13.57 -6.13 -12.26
N GLY A 237 -13.40 -6.38 -10.98
CA GLY A 237 -14.46 -6.59 -10.01
C GLY A 237 -14.55 -5.41 -9.04
N SER A 238 -15.76 -5.11 -8.55
CA SER A 238 -16.02 -4.16 -7.47
C SER A 238 -17.31 -4.51 -6.76
N LEU A 239 -17.58 -3.89 -5.61
CA LEU A 239 -18.88 -4.03 -4.99
C LEU A 239 -19.94 -3.28 -5.81
N THR A 240 -21.20 -3.75 -5.70
CA THR A 240 -22.33 -3.18 -6.43
C THR A 240 -22.52 -1.70 -6.12
N ASP A 241 -22.35 -1.33 -4.85
CA ASP A 241 -22.64 -0.02 -4.30
C ASP A 241 -21.38 0.62 -3.70
N GLY A 242 -21.43 1.91 -3.47
CA GLY A 242 -20.36 2.67 -2.86
C GLY A 242 -19.52 3.50 -3.82
N THR A 243 -18.45 4.07 -3.27
CA THR A 243 -17.57 5.03 -3.98
C THR A 243 -16.74 4.39 -5.08
N SER A 244 -16.36 3.12 -4.93
CA SER A 244 -15.60 2.39 -5.97
C SER A 244 -16.44 2.16 -7.23
N ALA A 245 -17.69 1.71 -7.08
CA ALA A 245 -18.60 1.56 -8.21
C ALA A 245 -18.92 2.90 -8.89
N ALA A 246 -19.16 3.94 -8.11
CA ALA A 246 -19.38 5.29 -8.63
C ALA A 246 -18.16 5.80 -9.41
N TRP A 247 -16.96 5.57 -8.89
CA TRP A 247 -15.72 5.95 -9.55
C TRP A 247 -15.48 5.20 -10.87
N LEU A 248 -15.71 3.87 -10.90
CA LEU A 248 -15.61 3.07 -12.12
C LEU A 248 -16.59 3.54 -13.19
N ARG A 249 -17.85 3.78 -12.81
CA ARG A 249 -18.88 4.34 -13.72
C ARG A 249 -18.51 5.71 -14.27
N SER A 250 -17.96 6.60 -13.42
CA SER A 250 -17.53 7.95 -13.85
C SER A 250 -16.41 7.93 -14.89
N ARG A 251 -15.61 6.84 -14.91
CA ARG A 251 -14.52 6.59 -15.85
C ARG A 251 -14.94 5.72 -17.05
N GLN A 252 -16.23 5.33 -17.12
CA GLN A 252 -16.75 4.43 -18.15
C GLN A 252 -15.99 3.09 -18.20
N LEU A 253 -15.55 2.60 -17.04
CA LEU A 253 -14.88 1.31 -16.89
C LEU A 253 -15.91 0.24 -16.55
N ASP A 254 -15.95 -0.81 -17.37
CA ASP A 254 -16.78 -1.98 -17.10
C ASP A 254 -16.25 -2.76 -15.90
N TYR A 255 -17.16 -3.21 -15.05
CA TYR A 255 -16.81 -4.04 -13.92
C TYR A 255 -17.86 -5.08 -13.60
N ARG A 256 -17.46 -6.20 -13.06
CA ARG A 256 -18.34 -7.23 -12.52
C ARG A 256 -18.76 -6.86 -11.09
N PRO A 257 -20.05 -6.67 -10.81
CA PRO A 257 -20.53 -6.35 -9.47
C PRO A 257 -20.52 -7.59 -8.56
N PHE A 258 -20.18 -7.37 -7.29
CA PHE A 258 -20.24 -8.35 -6.21
C PHE A 258 -21.01 -7.76 -5.03
N GLY A 259 -21.74 -8.59 -4.29
CA GLY A 259 -22.44 -8.15 -3.08
C GLY A 259 -21.54 -8.01 -1.87
N GLN A 260 -20.43 -8.77 -1.82
CA GLN A 260 -19.51 -8.80 -0.69
C GLN A 260 -18.04 -8.82 -1.16
N LEU A 261 -17.15 -8.26 -0.34
CA LEU A 261 -15.73 -8.12 -0.69
C LEU A 261 -15.01 -9.45 -0.76
N ASP A 262 -15.32 -10.37 0.15
CA ASP A 262 -14.77 -11.73 0.18
C ASP A 262 -15.06 -12.52 -1.11
N GLN A 263 -16.26 -12.36 -1.68
CA GLN A 263 -16.65 -12.97 -2.96
C GLN A 263 -15.81 -12.39 -4.12
N ALA A 264 -15.62 -11.07 -4.14
CA ALA A 264 -14.79 -10.42 -5.15
C ALA A 264 -13.32 -10.88 -5.06
N LEU A 265 -12.77 -10.96 -3.84
CA LEU A 265 -11.40 -11.43 -3.60
C LEU A 265 -11.24 -12.92 -3.90
N ALA A 266 -12.25 -13.76 -3.59
CA ALA A 266 -12.26 -15.16 -3.97
C ALA A 266 -12.29 -15.36 -5.50
N ALA A 267 -13.10 -14.57 -6.22
CA ALA A 267 -13.14 -14.57 -7.69
C ALA A 267 -11.79 -14.11 -8.30
N LEU A 268 -11.13 -13.13 -7.68
CA LEU A 268 -9.79 -12.70 -8.07
C LEU A 268 -8.76 -13.80 -7.84
N ALA A 269 -8.77 -14.44 -6.67
CA ALA A 269 -7.86 -15.52 -6.34
C ALA A 269 -8.06 -16.77 -7.23
N GLY A 270 -9.31 -17.00 -7.65
CA GLY A 270 -9.69 -18.07 -8.59
C GLY A 270 -9.47 -17.75 -10.06
N GLY A 271 -8.99 -16.54 -10.41
CA GLY A 271 -8.70 -16.15 -11.79
C GLY A 271 -9.93 -15.83 -12.65
N GLN A 272 -11.10 -15.69 -12.06
CA GLN A 272 -12.32 -15.29 -12.77
C GLN A 272 -12.30 -13.82 -13.19
N ILE A 273 -11.62 -12.98 -12.40
CA ILE A 273 -11.33 -11.57 -12.66
C ILE A 273 -9.84 -11.31 -12.47
N ASP A 274 -9.34 -10.17 -12.98
CA ASP A 274 -7.92 -9.83 -13.00
C ASP A 274 -7.57 -8.77 -11.95
N ALA A 275 -8.53 -7.96 -11.53
CA ALA A 275 -8.35 -6.91 -10.54
C ALA A 275 -9.64 -6.69 -9.73
N VAL A 276 -9.50 -6.25 -8.48
CA VAL A 276 -10.60 -5.73 -7.64
C VAL A 276 -10.27 -4.30 -7.27
N VAL A 277 -11.19 -3.38 -7.55
CA VAL A 277 -11.10 -1.97 -7.16
C VAL A 277 -11.99 -1.75 -5.95
N TYR A 278 -11.39 -1.36 -4.83
CA TYR A 278 -12.10 -1.07 -3.59
C TYR A 278 -11.24 -0.23 -2.64
N ASP A 279 -11.78 0.09 -1.46
CA ASP A 279 -11.08 0.83 -0.40
C ASP A 279 -9.82 0.11 0.06
N ALA A 280 -8.67 0.78 -0.02
CA ALA A 280 -7.38 0.19 0.29
C ALA A 280 -7.27 -0.41 1.71
N PRO A 281 -7.80 0.21 2.77
CA PRO A 281 -7.76 -0.37 4.11
C PRO A 281 -8.50 -1.70 4.21
N LEU A 282 -9.69 -1.79 3.59
CA LEU A 282 -10.51 -2.99 3.60
C LEU A 282 -9.86 -4.11 2.78
N LEU A 283 -9.36 -3.78 1.58
CA LEU A 283 -8.60 -4.73 0.76
C LEU A 283 -7.40 -5.31 1.52
N ARG A 284 -6.61 -4.44 2.17
CA ARG A 284 -5.42 -4.90 2.93
C ARG A 284 -5.79 -5.79 4.09
N TYR A 285 -6.84 -5.42 4.83
CA TYR A 285 -7.31 -6.21 5.97
C TYR A 285 -7.76 -7.60 5.54
N ASP A 286 -8.68 -7.71 4.58
CA ASP A 286 -9.23 -8.99 4.12
C ASP A 286 -8.16 -9.86 3.46
N ILE A 287 -7.28 -9.27 2.65
CA ILE A 287 -6.18 -10.02 2.02
C ILE A 287 -5.23 -10.56 3.08
N ALA A 288 -4.89 -9.78 4.11
CA ALA A 288 -4.01 -10.23 5.17
C ALA A 288 -4.61 -11.39 5.98
N GLN A 289 -5.93 -11.42 6.18
CA GLN A 289 -6.62 -12.44 6.95
C GLN A 289 -6.88 -13.73 6.14
N HIS A 290 -7.32 -13.61 4.88
CA HIS A 290 -7.88 -14.73 4.15
C HIS A 290 -7.14 -15.11 2.86
N PHE A 291 -6.32 -14.19 2.31
CA PHE A 291 -5.67 -14.36 1.00
C PHE A 291 -4.17 -14.02 1.04
N ALA A 292 -3.56 -14.08 2.22
CA ALA A 292 -2.13 -13.81 2.39
C ALA A 292 -1.28 -14.62 1.42
N GLY A 293 -0.36 -13.94 0.72
CA GLY A 293 0.51 -14.53 -0.28
C GLY A 293 -0.14 -14.86 -1.63
N ARG A 294 -1.48 -14.90 -1.72
CA ARG A 294 -2.20 -15.15 -2.98
C ARG A 294 -2.62 -13.88 -3.70
N LEU A 295 -2.98 -12.87 -2.94
CA LEU A 295 -3.39 -11.55 -3.42
C LEU A 295 -2.53 -10.46 -2.81
N GLN A 296 -2.50 -9.31 -3.47
CA GLN A 296 -1.80 -8.12 -3.00
C GLN A 296 -2.54 -6.86 -3.41
N VAL A 297 -2.39 -5.81 -2.63
CA VAL A 297 -2.90 -4.47 -2.94
C VAL A 297 -1.76 -3.65 -3.55
N LEU A 298 -2.00 -3.09 -4.72
CA LEU A 298 -1.03 -2.25 -5.40
C LEU A 298 -0.82 -0.93 -4.64
N PRO A 299 0.39 -0.35 -4.67
CA PRO A 299 0.68 0.95 -4.08
C PRO A 299 0.16 2.10 -4.97
N LEU A 300 -1.09 2.00 -5.40
CA LEU A 300 -1.76 2.93 -6.29
C LEU A 300 -2.99 3.49 -5.58
N VAL A 301 -3.17 4.80 -5.60
CA VAL A 301 -4.36 5.49 -5.11
C VAL A 301 -5.11 6.05 -6.31
N LEU A 302 -6.28 5.49 -6.60
CA LEU A 302 -7.13 5.89 -7.73
C LEU A 302 -7.97 7.13 -7.39
N ALA A 303 -8.51 7.18 -6.17
CA ALA A 303 -9.30 8.30 -5.67
C ALA A 303 -9.17 8.35 -4.14
N ARG A 304 -9.08 9.56 -3.60
CA ARG A 304 -9.03 9.79 -2.15
C ARG A 304 -10.37 9.41 -1.51
N GLN A 305 -10.30 8.82 -0.31
CA GLN A 305 -11.43 8.46 0.53
C GLN A 305 -11.22 9.03 1.92
N ASP A 306 -12.10 9.92 2.34
CA ASP A 306 -12.09 10.54 3.67
C ASP A 306 -13.23 9.93 4.49
N TYR A 307 -12.89 9.12 5.50
CA TYR A 307 -13.86 8.40 6.31
C TYR A 307 -14.31 9.23 7.50
N ALA A 308 -15.61 9.28 7.72
CA ALA A 308 -16.24 10.03 8.80
C ALA A 308 -17.47 9.28 9.33
N PHE A 309 -17.97 9.67 10.49
CA PHE A 309 -19.29 9.26 10.95
C PHE A 309 -20.37 10.01 10.16
N ALA A 310 -21.42 9.32 9.78
CA ALA A 310 -22.59 9.92 9.18
C ALA A 310 -23.59 10.34 10.26
N LEU A 311 -24.21 11.48 10.10
CA LEU A 311 -25.15 12.07 11.06
C LEU A 311 -26.37 12.62 10.32
N PRO A 312 -27.56 12.60 10.89
CA PRO A 312 -28.69 13.34 10.36
C PRO A 312 -28.34 14.82 10.18
N ARG A 313 -29.00 15.49 9.24
CA ARG A 313 -28.77 16.91 8.98
C ARG A 313 -29.07 17.73 10.24
N GLN A 314 -28.17 18.66 10.56
CA GLN A 314 -28.26 19.53 11.73
C GLN A 314 -28.30 18.76 13.05
N SER A 315 -27.68 17.59 13.09
CA SER A 315 -27.59 16.79 14.33
C SER A 315 -26.95 17.58 15.46
N PRO A 316 -27.60 17.65 16.62
CA PRO A 316 -27.07 18.34 17.81
C PRO A 316 -25.81 17.64 18.33
N LEU A 317 -25.60 16.35 18.03
CA LEU A 317 -24.47 15.57 18.48
C LEU A 317 -23.17 15.91 17.73
N ARG A 318 -23.27 16.53 16.56
CA ARG A 318 -22.13 16.76 15.66
C ARG A 318 -20.99 17.51 16.34
N GLN A 319 -21.28 18.59 17.08
CA GLN A 319 -20.26 19.42 17.71
C GLN A 319 -19.52 18.65 18.83
N ASP A 320 -20.24 17.91 19.62
CA ASP A 320 -19.71 17.15 20.74
C ASP A 320 -18.85 15.99 20.24
N ILE A 321 -19.35 15.24 19.26
CA ILE A 321 -18.60 14.19 18.56
C ILE A 321 -17.29 14.76 17.99
N ASN A 322 -17.38 15.86 17.27
CA ASN A 322 -16.21 16.50 16.65
C ASN A 322 -15.16 16.94 17.65
N THR A 323 -15.60 17.49 18.79
CA THR A 323 -14.70 17.89 19.89
C THR A 323 -13.97 16.67 20.47
N SER A 324 -14.70 15.57 20.69
CA SER A 324 -14.13 14.32 21.18
C SER A 324 -13.17 13.69 20.19
N LEU A 325 -13.50 13.67 18.91
CA LEU A 325 -12.64 13.16 17.83
C LEU A 325 -11.34 13.96 17.72
N LEU A 326 -11.41 15.29 17.68
CA LEU A 326 -10.22 16.15 17.58
C LEU A 326 -9.26 15.99 18.75
N ARG A 327 -9.78 15.80 19.97
CA ARG A 327 -8.94 15.51 21.15
C ARG A 327 -8.11 14.24 20.97
N ARG A 328 -8.61 13.26 20.22
CA ARG A 328 -7.97 11.95 19.99
C ARG A 328 -7.06 11.95 18.77
N ILE A 329 -7.53 12.49 17.66
CA ILE A 329 -6.79 12.57 16.40
C ILE A 329 -5.52 13.43 16.55
N ASN A 330 -5.58 14.48 17.37
CA ASN A 330 -4.44 15.38 17.60
C ASN A 330 -3.48 14.87 18.69
N ARG A 331 -3.71 13.69 19.30
CA ARG A 331 -2.76 13.08 20.23
C ARG A 331 -1.56 12.50 19.50
N GLY A 332 -0.39 12.52 20.15
CA GLY A 332 0.84 11.98 19.59
C GLY A 332 0.83 10.47 19.31
N ASP A 333 -0.07 9.72 19.97
CA ASP A 333 -0.27 8.28 19.81
C ASP A 333 -1.24 7.90 18.67
N TRP A 334 -1.83 8.90 17.99
CA TRP A 334 -2.80 8.66 16.92
C TRP A 334 -2.26 7.78 15.79
N HIS A 335 -1.05 8.06 15.32
CA HIS A 335 -0.41 7.26 14.27
C HIS A 335 -0.11 5.82 14.71
N GLU A 336 0.17 5.61 15.98
CA GLU A 336 0.35 4.26 16.53
C GLU A 336 -0.98 3.51 16.57
N ARG A 337 -2.06 4.20 16.94
CA ARG A 337 -3.42 3.66 16.91
C ARG A 337 -3.82 3.27 15.48
N LEU A 338 -3.58 4.13 14.48
CA LEU A 338 -3.82 3.79 13.07
C LEU A 338 -3.00 2.58 12.62
N ARG A 339 -1.73 2.48 13.01
CA ARG A 339 -0.89 1.31 12.69
C ARG A 339 -1.42 0.01 13.27
N ARG A 340 -2.05 0.04 14.42
CA ARG A 340 -2.68 -1.13 15.04
C ARG A 340 -3.82 -1.70 14.20
N TYR A 341 -4.62 -0.82 13.57
CA TYR A 341 -5.76 -1.23 12.75
C TYR A 341 -5.39 -1.48 11.28
N PHE A 342 -4.50 -0.68 10.71
CA PHE A 342 -4.20 -0.69 9.27
C PHE A 342 -2.81 -1.24 8.93
N GLY A 343 -1.99 -1.58 9.90
CA GLY A 343 -0.60 -1.96 9.70
C GLY A 343 0.29 -0.77 9.27
N ASN A 344 1.57 -1.05 9.01
CA ASN A 344 2.55 -0.01 8.65
C ASN A 344 2.24 0.71 7.32
N ALA A 345 1.51 0.07 6.40
CA ALA A 345 1.16 0.64 5.11
C ALA A 345 -0.11 1.52 5.12
N GLY A 346 -0.86 1.56 6.23
CA GLY A 346 -2.12 2.29 6.36
C GLY A 346 -2.02 3.62 7.10
N ALA A 347 -0.93 3.87 7.80
CA ALA A 347 -0.64 5.16 8.41
C ALA A 347 -0.07 6.09 7.34
N GLY A 348 -0.94 6.70 6.52
CA GLY A 348 -0.55 7.72 5.55
C GLY A 348 0.23 8.85 6.20
N ARG A 349 1.15 9.44 5.41
CA ARG A 349 1.88 10.66 5.78
C ARG A 349 0.92 11.84 5.87
#